data_db03ad707d540b3cc2eff21c9c0d3102
#
_entry.id   db03ad707d540b3cc2eff21c9c0d3102
#
_cell.length_a   1.000
_cell.length_b   1.000
_cell.length_c   1.000
_cell.angle_alpha   90.00
_cell.angle_beta   90.00
_cell.angle_gamma   90.00
#
_symmetry.space_group_name_H-M   'P 1'
#
loop_
_entity.id
_entity.type
_entity.pdbx_description
1 polymer ?
#
loop_
_entity_poly.entity_id
_entity_poly.type
_entity_poly.pdbx_seq_one_letter_code
_entity_poly.pdbx_strand_id
1 'polypeptide(L)'
;MWAAFVIPIVWLAVLMAGCYTPGMTIFDLVAQFSEVTQTPFSLHWTPYTMKFIGIFLLLYGGAILFYYTGQKNTRPGEEHGSASWGSVRELDKKYRDKDAGKNVILTQHLQMSMNDKLHRRNLLQIIVGGSGSGKTRFLAKPNLMLANASFICTDPKGEMLRAVGNLFLEEGYVLRVFDLIDPSKSDCYNPFCYIRKDADVFKLIDNFIKNTTPKGAKANDPFWEKSETALDAALMLYLLHEAPVEDQNMETILYMIENGGAKEDDDYQSPLDLLFEALEEEQPNHIAVRQYHIFKQAAGKTAKSILVSAAVRLASFTLPEIQRITASDDMELGKLGERKQAIFCIIPDSNDASLNFLVGMLYTQAFQELYYQADKVHQGALPVPVRLMFDEFANVALPDGYARLQATMRSRNIM
;
A
#
# COMPACT_ATOMS: atom_id res chain seq x y z
N MET A 1 34.65 -1.70 -45.86
CA MET A 1 36.03 -1.52 -45.36
C MET A 1 36.80 -2.84 -45.38
N TRP A 2 36.38 -3.90 -44.70
CA TRP A 2 37.09 -5.20 -44.60
C TRP A 2 37.36 -5.89 -45.94
N ALA A 3 36.44 -5.83 -46.94
CA ALA A 3 36.61 -6.43 -48.25
C ALA A 3 37.85 -5.90 -48.99
N ALA A 4 38.23 -4.64 -48.80
CA ALA A 4 39.41 -4.06 -49.44
C ALA A 4 40.74 -4.68 -48.98
N PHE A 5 40.79 -5.23 -47.75
CA PHE A 5 41.97 -5.88 -47.22
C PHE A 5 42.16 -7.32 -47.67
N VAL A 6 41.18 -7.93 -48.34
CA VAL A 6 41.29 -9.27 -48.87
C VAL A 6 42.39 -9.32 -49.96
N ILE A 7 42.49 -8.29 -50.81
CA ILE A 7 43.50 -8.22 -51.91
C ILE A 7 44.93 -8.28 -51.34
N PRO A 8 45.35 -7.42 -50.41
CA PRO A 8 46.71 -7.51 -49.86
C PRO A 8 46.94 -8.78 -49.06
N ILE A 9 45.92 -9.38 -48.42
CA ILE A 9 46.05 -10.65 -47.71
C ILE A 9 46.30 -11.82 -48.67
N VAL A 10 45.56 -11.88 -49.79
CA VAL A 10 45.78 -12.90 -50.82
C VAL A 10 47.15 -12.72 -51.49
N TRP A 11 47.56 -11.44 -51.76
CA TRP A 11 48.88 -11.13 -52.25
C TRP A 11 50.00 -11.60 -51.33
N LEU A 12 49.87 -11.35 -50.01
CA LEU A 12 50.79 -11.79 -48.99
C LEU A 12 50.88 -13.33 -48.93
N ALA A 13 49.71 -14.01 -49.05
CA ALA A 13 49.66 -15.48 -49.10
C ALA A 13 50.37 -16.07 -50.30
N VAL A 14 50.26 -15.44 -51.46
CA VAL A 14 50.98 -15.87 -52.68
C VAL A 14 52.48 -15.70 -52.54
N LEU A 15 52.94 -14.57 -51.97
CA LEU A 15 54.36 -14.35 -51.67
C LEU A 15 54.91 -15.40 -50.74
N MET A 16 54.23 -15.68 -49.64
CA MET A 16 54.62 -16.71 -48.63
C MET A 16 54.65 -18.11 -49.28
N ALA A 17 53.69 -18.44 -50.15
CA ALA A 17 53.66 -19.71 -50.85
C ALA A 17 54.86 -19.88 -51.82
N GLY A 18 55.33 -18.77 -52.41
CA GLY A 18 56.53 -18.75 -53.26
C GLY A 18 57.83 -19.07 -52.56
N CYS A 19 57.90 -18.78 -51.26
CA CYS A 19 59.08 -19.09 -50.40
C CYS A 19 59.02 -20.52 -49.80
N TYR A 20 57.90 -21.20 -49.84
CA TYR A 20 57.74 -22.47 -49.15
C TYR A 20 58.27 -23.64 -49.96
N THR A 21 59.17 -24.44 -49.32
CA THR A 21 59.60 -25.76 -49.76
C THR A 21 59.24 -26.81 -48.71
N PRO A 22 58.85 -28.05 -49.17
CA PRO A 22 58.50 -29.12 -48.25
C PRO A 22 59.66 -29.46 -47.27
N GLY A 23 59.31 -29.45 -45.95
CA GLY A 23 60.27 -29.73 -44.89
C GLY A 23 60.80 -28.51 -44.17
N MET A 24 60.45 -27.27 -44.58
CA MET A 24 60.77 -26.03 -43.86
C MET A 24 60.01 -25.90 -42.56
N THR A 25 60.70 -25.37 -41.56
CA THR A 25 60.06 -24.95 -40.30
C THR A 25 59.40 -23.55 -40.51
N ILE A 26 58.50 -23.18 -39.62
CA ILE A 26 57.86 -21.84 -39.63
C ILE A 26 58.90 -20.72 -39.52
N PHE A 27 59.97 -20.95 -38.74
CA PHE A 27 61.05 -19.98 -38.56
C PHE A 27 61.84 -19.75 -39.88
N ASP A 28 62.16 -20.85 -40.62
CA ASP A 28 62.84 -20.78 -41.91
C ASP A 28 61.99 -20.04 -42.96
N LEU A 29 60.70 -20.32 -42.93
CA LEU A 29 59.72 -19.63 -43.83
C LEU A 29 59.66 -18.11 -43.55
N VAL A 30 59.65 -17.71 -42.30
CA VAL A 30 59.67 -16.27 -41.90
C VAL A 30 61.01 -15.62 -42.31
N ALA A 31 62.12 -16.31 -42.12
CA ALA A 31 63.42 -15.79 -42.53
C ALA A 31 63.52 -15.54 -44.07
N GLN A 32 63.11 -16.53 -44.87
CA GLN A 32 63.08 -16.38 -46.32
C GLN A 32 62.05 -15.34 -46.84
N PHE A 33 60.95 -15.14 -46.09
CA PHE A 33 59.99 -14.12 -46.41
C PHE A 33 60.58 -12.72 -46.40
N SER A 34 61.53 -12.44 -45.52
CA SER A 34 62.21 -11.16 -45.47
C SER A 34 63.04 -10.85 -46.72
N GLU A 35 63.53 -11.89 -47.39
CA GLU A 35 64.27 -11.69 -48.66
C GLU A 35 63.31 -11.42 -49.83
N VAL A 36 62.18 -12.11 -49.92
CA VAL A 36 61.17 -11.95 -50.98
C VAL A 36 60.43 -10.62 -50.87
N THR A 37 60.37 -10.00 -49.71
CA THR A 37 59.82 -8.64 -49.58
C THR A 37 60.69 -7.58 -50.28
N GLN A 38 61.92 -7.87 -50.69
CA GLN A 38 62.73 -6.93 -51.50
C GLN A 38 62.26 -6.89 -52.96
N THR A 39 61.56 -7.93 -53.46
CA THR A 39 60.95 -7.97 -54.78
C THR A 39 59.47 -8.29 -54.70
N PRO A 40 58.66 -7.37 -54.18
CA PRO A 40 57.28 -7.65 -53.75
C PRO A 40 56.28 -7.95 -54.87
N PHE A 41 56.61 -7.71 -56.13
CA PHE A 41 55.80 -7.97 -57.29
C PHE A 41 56.16 -9.20 -58.09
N SER A 42 57.23 -9.95 -57.65
CA SER A 42 57.60 -11.25 -58.26
C SER A 42 56.74 -12.36 -57.68
N LEU A 43 55.55 -12.57 -58.22
CA LEU A 43 54.64 -13.59 -57.79
C LEU A 43 54.94 -14.94 -58.46
N HIS A 44 55.31 -15.97 -57.69
CA HIS A 44 55.53 -17.30 -58.19
C HIS A 44 54.40 -18.23 -57.76
N TRP A 45 53.69 -18.80 -58.71
CA TRP A 45 52.60 -19.72 -58.41
C TRP A 45 53.17 -21.15 -58.17
N THR A 46 52.93 -21.69 -56.98
CA THR A 46 53.37 -23.00 -56.53
C THR A 46 52.18 -23.93 -56.24
N PRO A 47 52.39 -25.27 -56.21
CA PRO A 47 51.29 -26.18 -55.79
C PRO A 47 50.71 -25.91 -54.43
N TYR A 48 51.40 -25.14 -53.59
CA TYR A 48 50.99 -24.79 -52.21
C TYR A 48 50.25 -23.48 -52.12
N THR A 49 50.19 -22.68 -53.20
CA THR A 49 49.61 -21.32 -53.18
C THR A 49 48.17 -21.34 -52.72
N MET A 50 47.33 -22.27 -53.21
CA MET A 50 45.93 -22.35 -52.77
C MET A 50 45.78 -22.71 -51.32
N LYS A 51 46.68 -23.51 -50.75
CA LYS A 51 46.66 -23.81 -49.30
C LYS A 51 47.01 -22.60 -48.46
N PHE A 52 47.98 -21.82 -48.85
CA PHE A 52 48.36 -20.57 -48.16
C PHE A 52 47.25 -19.51 -48.25
N ILE A 53 46.63 -19.36 -49.39
CA ILE A 53 45.46 -18.45 -49.55
C ILE A 53 44.36 -18.86 -48.58
N GLY A 54 44.03 -20.16 -48.51
CA GLY A 54 42.99 -20.66 -47.56
C GLY A 54 43.34 -20.40 -46.13
N ILE A 55 44.60 -20.66 -45.71
CA ILE A 55 45.07 -20.39 -44.31
C ILE A 55 45.00 -18.89 -44.00
N PHE A 56 45.48 -18.01 -44.87
CA PHE A 56 45.48 -16.57 -44.65
C PHE A 56 44.08 -15.97 -44.61
N LEU A 57 43.15 -16.48 -45.47
CA LEU A 57 41.74 -16.07 -45.43
C LEU A 57 41.05 -16.54 -44.14
N LEU A 58 41.40 -17.74 -43.67
CA LEU A 58 40.84 -18.27 -42.40
C LEU A 58 41.35 -17.46 -41.21
N LEU A 59 42.63 -17.15 -41.13
CA LEU A 59 43.22 -16.27 -40.12
C LEU A 59 42.61 -14.88 -40.17
N TYR A 60 42.40 -14.33 -41.34
CA TYR A 60 41.76 -13.02 -41.52
C TYR A 60 40.31 -13.05 -41.04
N GLY A 61 39.55 -14.06 -41.42
CA GLY A 61 38.17 -14.27 -40.93
C GLY A 61 38.11 -14.40 -39.40
N GLY A 62 39.08 -15.16 -38.85
CA GLY A 62 39.24 -15.26 -37.39
C GLY A 62 39.53 -13.93 -36.71
N ALA A 63 40.43 -13.10 -37.32
CA ALA A 63 40.73 -11.75 -36.81
C ALA A 63 39.51 -10.81 -36.84
N ILE A 64 38.74 -10.89 -37.92
CA ILE A 64 37.49 -10.12 -38.04
C ILE A 64 36.48 -10.60 -36.99
N LEU A 65 36.31 -11.89 -36.82
CA LEU A 65 35.42 -12.46 -35.83
C LEU A 65 35.84 -12.01 -34.40
N PHE A 66 37.15 -12.11 -34.11
CA PHE A 66 37.69 -11.66 -32.83
C PHE A 66 37.46 -10.17 -32.59
N TYR A 67 37.64 -9.34 -33.64
CA TYR A 67 37.38 -7.91 -33.56
C TYR A 67 35.93 -7.63 -33.21
N TYR A 68 34.97 -8.26 -33.91
CA TYR A 68 33.52 -8.06 -33.63
C TYR A 68 33.07 -8.64 -32.31
N THR A 69 33.59 -9.79 -31.92
CA THR A 69 33.24 -10.42 -30.62
C THR A 69 33.93 -9.73 -29.44
N GLY A 70 35.10 -9.13 -29.66
CA GLY A 70 35.84 -8.37 -28.66
C GLY A 70 35.32 -6.94 -28.43
N GLN A 71 34.44 -6.42 -29.30
CA GLN A 71 33.82 -5.12 -29.11
C GLN A 71 32.85 -5.20 -27.93
N LYS A 72 33.28 -4.72 -26.76
CA LYS A 72 32.38 -4.47 -25.65
C LYS A 72 31.42 -3.36 -26.06
N ASN A 73 30.11 -3.62 -25.98
CA ASN A 73 29.08 -2.59 -26.11
C ASN A 73 29.14 -1.65 -24.90
N THR A 74 30.20 -0.89 -24.79
CA THR A 74 30.35 0.15 -23.78
C THR A 74 29.53 1.36 -24.22
N ARG A 75 28.73 1.89 -23.31
CA ARG A 75 28.02 3.15 -23.48
C ARG A 75 28.77 4.21 -22.66
N PRO A 76 29.72 4.95 -23.25
CA PRO A 76 30.45 5.98 -22.52
C PRO A 76 29.49 7.02 -21.95
N GLY A 77 29.61 7.34 -20.66
CA GLY A 77 28.71 8.25 -19.95
C GLY A 77 27.50 7.63 -19.33
N GLU A 78 27.30 6.30 -19.45
CA GLU A 78 26.20 5.55 -18.83
C GLU A 78 26.72 4.50 -17.82
N GLU A 79 27.92 4.71 -17.25
CA GLU A 79 28.58 3.76 -16.34
C GLU A 79 27.77 3.50 -15.06
N HIS A 80 26.92 4.45 -14.65
CA HIS A 80 26.03 4.37 -13.49
C HIS A 80 24.56 4.11 -13.86
N GLY A 81 24.28 3.81 -15.10
CA GLY A 81 22.94 3.54 -15.65
C GLY A 81 22.51 4.53 -16.72
N SER A 82 21.61 4.08 -17.60
CA SER A 82 21.07 4.89 -18.71
C SER A 82 19.87 5.76 -18.30
N ALA A 83 19.54 5.88 -17.00
CA ALA A 83 18.43 6.67 -16.54
C ALA A 83 18.69 8.17 -16.75
N SER A 84 17.78 8.84 -17.42
CA SER A 84 17.80 10.29 -17.63
C SER A 84 16.45 10.89 -17.24
N TRP A 85 16.45 12.19 -16.95
CA TRP A 85 15.19 12.90 -16.70
C TRP A 85 14.32 12.88 -17.97
N GLY A 86 13.06 12.45 -17.79
CA GLY A 86 12.09 12.48 -18.89
C GLY A 86 11.61 13.89 -19.21
N SER A 87 11.21 14.13 -20.45
CA SER A 87 10.53 15.36 -20.84
C SER A 87 9.13 15.39 -20.20
N VAL A 88 8.82 16.44 -19.41
CA VAL A 88 7.51 16.63 -18.78
C VAL A 88 6.40 16.63 -19.83
N ARG A 89 6.61 17.29 -20.98
CA ARG A 89 5.63 17.35 -22.08
C ARG A 89 5.32 15.97 -22.66
N GLU A 90 6.33 15.13 -22.83
CA GLU A 90 6.15 13.77 -23.35
C GLU A 90 5.44 12.88 -22.34
N LEU A 91 5.79 13.00 -21.05
CA LEU A 91 5.16 12.25 -19.97
C LEU A 91 3.68 12.65 -19.81
N ASP A 92 3.38 13.96 -19.82
CA ASP A 92 2.01 14.45 -19.73
C ASP A 92 1.19 13.95 -20.93
N LYS A 93 1.69 14.09 -22.16
CA LYS A 93 1.04 13.56 -23.36
C LYS A 93 0.81 12.04 -23.31
N LYS A 94 1.70 11.30 -22.66
CA LYS A 94 1.64 9.84 -22.57
C LYS A 94 0.65 9.35 -21.52
N TYR A 95 0.54 10.06 -20.39
CA TYR A 95 -0.17 9.57 -19.22
C TYR A 95 -1.47 10.31 -18.90
N ARG A 96 -1.65 11.50 -19.41
CA ARG A 96 -2.82 12.33 -19.21
C ARG A 96 -4.01 11.81 -19.98
N ASP A 97 -5.20 11.79 -19.37
CA ASP A 97 -6.46 11.63 -20.08
C ASP A 97 -6.84 12.94 -20.80
N LYS A 98 -7.52 12.81 -21.92
CA LYS A 98 -8.03 13.96 -22.70
C LYS A 98 -9.10 14.74 -21.92
N ASP A 99 -9.90 14.03 -21.13
CA ASP A 99 -10.85 14.63 -20.20
C ASP A 99 -10.11 15.10 -18.95
N ALA A 100 -10.09 16.39 -18.74
CA ALA A 100 -9.38 17.00 -17.61
C ALA A 100 -9.90 16.47 -16.25
N GLY A 101 -11.19 16.18 -16.14
CA GLY A 101 -11.81 15.65 -14.92
C GLY A 101 -11.40 14.21 -14.60
N LYS A 102 -10.81 13.47 -15.53
CA LYS A 102 -10.40 12.08 -15.33
C LYS A 102 -8.91 11.92 -15.00
N ASN A 103 -8.29 12.95 -14.47
CA ASN A 103 -6.87 12.95 -14.14
C ASN A 103 -6.62 13.14 -12.64
N VAL A 104 -5.43 12.73 -12.22
CA VAL A 104 -4.82 13.05 -10.94
C VAL A 104 -3.69 14.04 -11.20
N ILE A 105 -3.64 15.13 -10.45
CA ILE A 105 -2.57 16.12 -10.52
C ILE A 105 -1.37 15.57 -9.75
N LEU A 106 -0.23 15.40 -10.43
CA LEU A 106 1.04 15.01 -9.82
C LEU A 106 1.92 16.22 -9.52
N THR A 107 1.99 17.16 -10.47
CA THR A 107 2.71 18.43 -10.34
C THR A 107 1.96 19.50 -11.13
N GLN A 108 2.42 20.74 -11.07
CA GLN A 108 1.86 21.84 -11.87
C GLN A 108 1.78 21.54 -13.37
N HIS A 109 2.66 20.70 -13.89
CA HIS A 109 2.81 20.43 -15.33
C HIS A 109 2.59 18.98 -15.72
N LEU A 110 2.29 18.10 -14.78
CA LEU A 110 2.13 16.67 -15.03
C LEU A 110 0.85 16.16 -14.37
N GLN A 111 0.01 15.56 -15.19
CA GLN A 111 -1.20 14.87 -14.77
C GLN A 111 -1.14 13.41 -15.23
N MET A 112 -1.91 12.57 -14.55
CA MET A 112 -2.01 11.15 -14.90
C MET A 112 -3.46 10.71 -14.90
N SER A 113 -3.88 9.99 -15.94
CA SER A 113 -5.22 9.43 -16.03
C SER A 113 -5.56 8.56 -14.81
N MET A 114 -6.80 8.65 -14.34
CA MET A 114 -7.34 7.73 -13.33
C MET A 114 -7.61 6.33 -13.93
N ASN A 115 -7.67 6.19 -15.25
CA ASN A 115 -7.79 4.91 -15.92
C ASN A 115 -6.42 4.22 -15.99
N ASP A 116 -6.15 3.37 -15.02
CA ASP A 116 -4.90 2.61 -14.90
C ASP A 116 -4.63 1.65 -16.08
N LYS A 117 -5.68 1.25 -16.82
CA LYS A 117 -5.54 0.41 -18.02
C LYS A 117 -4.77 1.10 -19.14
N LEU A 118 -4.81 2.45 -19.19
CA LEU A 118 -4.09 3.25 -20.18
C LEU A 118 -2.58 3.22 -19.97
N HIS A 119 -2.13 3.18 -18.71
CA HIS A 119 -0.70 3.33 -18.41
C HIS A 119 -0.11 2.21 -17.54
N ARG A 120 -0.94 1.31 -17.00
CA ARG A 120 -0.56 0.15 -16.16
C ARG A 120 0.28 0.52 -14.94
N ARG A 121 0.07 1.72 -14.37
CA ARG A 121 0.78 2.21 -13.19
C ARG A 121 -0.17 2.36 -12.02
N ASN A 122 0.35 2.22 -10.82
CA ASN A 122 -0.38 2.53 -9.60
C ASN A 122 -0.46 4.05 -9.41
N LEU A 123 -1.57 4.53 -8.87
CA LEU A 123 -1.80 5.93 -8.52
C LEU A 123 -1.52 6.24 -7.04
N LEU A 124 -0.97 5.29 -6.29
CA LEU A 124 -0.48 5.53 -4.95
C LEU A 124 0.67 6.53 -4.97
N GLN A 125 0.59 7.55 -4.13
CA GLN A 125 1.56 8.63 -4.05
C GLN A 125 2.01 8.83 -2.61
N ILE A 126 3.31 8.95 -2.41
CA ILE A 126 3.91 9.39 -1.16
C ILE A 126 4.54 10.75 -1.41
N ILE A 127 4.05 11.77 -0.71
CA ILE A 127 4.49 13.15 -0.86
C ILE A 127 5.33 13.51 0.38
N VAL A 128 6.60 13.75 0.16
CA VAL A 128 7.55 14.09 1.22
C VAL A 128 7.92 15.57 1.12
N GLY A 129 7.81 16.28 2.24
CA GLY A 129 8.18 17.69 2.29
C GLY A 129 8.07 18.21 3.73
N GLY A 130 8.89 19.18 4.08
CA GLY A 130 8.87 19.85 5.39
C GLY A 130 7.57 20.64 5.63
N SER A 131 7.39 21.15 6.84
CA SER A 131 6.29 22.05 7.16
C SER A 131 6.36 23.30 6.26
N GLY A 132 5.20 23.79 5.79
CA GLY A 132 5.15 24.94 4.89
C GLY A 132 5.59 24.69 3.45
N SER A 133 5.99 23.46 3.05
CA SER A 133 6.38 23.15 1.67
C SER A 133 5.19 23.17 0.67
N GLY A 134 3.98 23.33 1.14
CA GLY A 134 2.78 23.46 0.32
C GLY A 134 2.14 22.13 -0.10
N LYS A 135 2.42 21.02 0.58
CA LYS A 135 1.82 19.72 0.30
C LYS A 135 0.29 19.79 0.17
N THR A 136 -0.37 20.30 1.19
CA THR A 136 -1.82 20.46 1.23
C THR A 136 -2.30 21.47 0.18
N ARG A 137 -1.63 22.63 0.09
CA ARG A 137 -2.03 23.75 -0.79
C ARG A 137 -1.89 23.42 -2.28
N PHE A 138 -0.77 22.84 -2.69
CA PHE A 138 -0.43 22.67 -4.11
C PHE A 138 -0.73 21.27 -4.67
N LEU A 139 -1.00 20.30 -3.79
CA LEU A 139 -1.31 18.95 -4.25
C LEU A 139 -2.66 18.43 -3.73
N ALA A 140 -2.88 18.40 -2.39
CA ALA A 140 -4.09 17.83 -1.84
C ALA A 140 -5.34 18.60 -2.27
N LYS A 141 -5.41 19.91 -1.98
CA LYS A 141 -6.56 20.75 -2.34
C LYS A 141 -6.86 20.76 -3.85
N PRO A 142 -5.90 20.97 -4.78
CA PRO A 142 -6.18 20.88 -6.21
C PRO A 142 -6.71 19.53 -6.67
N ASN A 143 -6.24 18.42 -6.09
CA ASN A 143 -6.77 17.10 -6.41
C ASN A 143 -8.19 16.88 -5.88
N LEU A 144 -8.54 17.40 -4.70
CA LEU A 144 -9.91 17.38 -4.19
C LEU A 144 -10.84 18.23 -5.05
N MET A 145 -10.38 19.41 -5.51
CA MET A 145 -11.16 20.31 -6.37
C MET A 145 -11.52 19.70 -7.74
N LEU A 146 -10.88 18.61 -8.17
CA LEU A 146 -11.29 17.89 -9.37
C LEU A 146 -12.64 17.17 -9.19
N ALA A 147 -13.09 16.92 -7.98
CA ALA A 147 -14.37 16.29 -7.65
C ALA A 147 -14.68 15.02 -8.49
N ASN A 148 -13.67 14.21 -8.76
CA ASN A 148 -13.71 13.12 -9.75
C ASN A 148 -13.75 11.72 -9.14
N ALA A 149 -13.83 11.60 -7.82
CA ALA A 149 -13.87 10.36 -7.07
C ALA A 149 -14.68 10.55 -5.79
N SER A 150 -15.00 9.49 -5.07
CA SER A 150 -15.31 9.58 -3.65
C SER A 150 -14.01 9.76 -2.85
N PHE A 151 -14.09 10.38 -1.68
CA PHE A 151 -12.91 10.71 -0.90
C PHE A 151 -13.04 10.29 0.56
N ILE A 152 -11.95 9.78 1.13
CA ILE A 152 -11.74 9.77 2.58
C ILE A 152 -10.49 10.61 2.86
N CYS A 153 -10.65 11.64 3.68
CA CYS A 153 -9.59 12.61 3.94
C CYS A 153 -9.26 12.66 5.43
N THR A 154 -7.97 12.55 5.77
CA THR A 154 -7.50 13.01 7.08
C THR A 154 -7.16 14.49 6.95
N ASP A 155 -7.80 15.34 7.72
CA ASP A 155 -7.70 16.79 7.63
C ASP A 155 -7.37 17.40 9.01
N PRO A 156 -6.07 17.47 9.41
CA PRO A 156 -5.68 17.87 10.77
C PRO A 156 -6.15 19.25 11.16
N LYS A 157 -6.69 20.07 10.52
CA LYS A 157 -7.17 21.42 10.90
C LYS A 157 -8.50 21.80 10.27
N GLY A 158 -9.10 20.87 9.52
CA GLY A 158 -10.28 21.17 8.71
C GLY A 158 -10.00 22.13 7.54
N GLU A 159 -8.72 22.27 7.14
CA GLU A 159 -8.36 23.16 6.04
C GLU A 159 -8.83 22.70 4.67
N MET A 160 -8.82 21.39 4.45
CA MET A 160 -9.30 20.80 3.20
C MET A 160 -10.82 20.91 3.12
N LEU A 161 -11.52 20.55 4.19
CA LEU A 161 -12.97 20.69 4.27
C LEU A 161 -13.42 22.13 4.00
N ARG A 162 -12.81 23.13 4.66
CA ARG A 162 -13.14 24.55 4.42
C ARG A 162 -12.86 25.01 3.00
N ALA A 163 -11.87 24.40 2.33
CA ALA A 163 -11.51 24.80 0.96
C ALA A 163 -12.43 24.19 -0.10
N VAL A 164 -12.95 22.98 0.10
CA VAL A 164 -13.68 22.23 -0.94
C VAL A 164 -15.10 21.82 -0.54
N GLY A 165 -15.52 21.98 0.69
CA GLY A 165 -16.81 21.48 1.18
C GLY A 165 -18.00 22.01 0.38
N ASN A 166 -18.06 23.32 0.11
CA ASN A 166 -19.12 23.92 -0.70
C ASN A 166 -19.11 23.39 -2.15
N LEU A 167 -17.90 23.26 -2.74
CA LEU A 167 -17.75 22.67 -4.08
C LEU A 167 -18.33 21.25 -4.13
N PHE A 168 -18.05 20.44 -3.11
CA PHE A 168 -18.56 19.06 -3.08
C PHE A 168 -20.09 19.03 -2.96
N LEU A 169 -20.69 19.92 -2.18
CA LEU A 169 -22.16 20.04 -2.09
C LEU A 169 -22.75 20.45 -3.45
N GLU A 170 -22.15 21.43 -4.14
CA GLU A 170 -22.56 21.86 -5.48
C GLU A 170 -22.43 20.74 -6.53
N GLU A 171 -21.37 19.91 -6.40
CA GLU A 171 -21.13 18.73 -7.27
C GLU A 171 -21.97 17.50 -6.90
N GLY A 172 -22.89 17.62 -5.94
CA GLY A 172 -23.84 16.59 -5.55
C GLY A 172 -23.24 15.49 -4.67
N TYR A 173 -22.15 15.77 -3.96
CA TYR A 173 -21.60 14.82 -3.00
C TYR A 173 -22.46 14.71 -1.74
N VAL A 174 -22.52 13.49 -1.20
CA VAL A 174 -22.86 13.30 0.22
C VAL A 174 -21.61 13.62 1.02
N LEU A 175 -21.66 14.72 1.78
CA LEU A 175 -20.54 15.17 2.60
C LEU A 175 -20.75 14.69 4.04
N ARG A 176 -19.72 14.05 4.61
CA ARG A 176 -19.69 13.58 6.00
C ARG A 176 -18.44 14.12 6.69
N VAL A 177 -18.60 14.51 7.93
CA VAL A 177 -17.53 15.12 8.73
C VAL A 177 -17.42 14.39 10.06
N PHE A 178 -16.29 13.72 10.28
CA PHE A 178 -15.96 13.12 11.57
C PHE A 178 -14.96 14.01 12.28
N ASP A 179 -15.47 14.89 13.16
CA ASP A 179 -14.68 15.93 13.81
C ASP A 179 -14.35 15.54 15.25
N LEU A 180 -13.08 15.24 15.51
CA LEU A 180 -12.57 14.94 16.84
C LEU A 180 -11.95 16.16 17.56
N ILE A 181 -11.90 17.32 16.88
CA ILE A 181 -11.50 18.60 17.51
C ILE A 181 -12.72 19.26 18.15
N ASP A 182 -13.83 19.25 17.44
CA ASP A 182 -15.12 19.75 17.94
C ASP A 182 -16.20 18.67 17.71
N PRO A 183 -16.28 17.64 18.56
CA PRO A 183 -17.22 16.55 18.38
C PRO A 183 -18.68 17.01 18.30
N SER A 184 -19.04 18.18 18.83
CA SER A 184 -20.41 18.71 18.75
C SER A 184 -20.89 18.93 17.30
N LYS A 185 -19.95 19.11 16.37
CA LYS A 185 -20.21 19.30 14.92
C LYS A 185 -20.00 18.05 14.08
N SER A 186 -19.62 16.95 14.72
CA SER A 186 -19.34 15.69 14.04
C SER A 186 -20.62 14.97 13.63
N ASP A 187 -20.61 14.37 12.45
CA ASP A 187 -21.51 13.28 12.11
C ASP A 187 -21.17 12.03 12.95
N CYS A 188 -22.09 11.09 13.03
CA CYS A 188 -21.97 9.92 13.87
C CYS A 188 -21.32 8.74 13.13
N TYR A 189 -20.54 7.96 13.87
CA TYR A 189 -19.92 6.71 13.42
C TYR A 189 -20.09 5.64 14.48
N ASN A 190 -20.95 4.66 14.24
CA ASN A 190 -21.12 3.51 15.11
C ASN A 190 -20.42 2.29 14.50
N PRO A 191 -19.36 1.75 15.14
CA PRO A 191 -18.62 0.62 14.60
C PRO A 191 -19.45 -0.67 14.50
N PHE A 192 -20.53 -0.84 15.26
CA PHE A 192 -21.40 -2.02 15.17
C PHE A 192 -22.10 -2.12 13.82
N CYS A 193 -22.43 -1.00 13.17
CA CYS A 193 -23.08 -0.98 11.86
C CYS A 193 -22.28 -1.63 10.72
N TYR A 194 -20.98 -1.86 10.93
CA TYR A 194 -20.05 -2.42 9.94
C TYR A 194 -19.55 -3.82 10.30
N ILE A 195 -20.11 -4.45 11.31
CA ILE A 195 -19.83 -5.83 11.67
C ILE A 195 -20.72 -6.73 10.84
N ARG A 196 -20.17 -7.45 9.89
CA ARG A 196 -20.89 -8.36 8.99
C ARG A 196 -20.88 -9.81 9.44
N LYS A 197 -19.90 -10.18 10.25
CA LYS A 197 -19.69 -11.53 10.77
C LYS A 197 -18.87 -11.47 12.05
N ASP A 198 -18.99 -12.48 12.89
CA ASP A 198 -18.32 -12.57 14.18
C ASP A 198 -16.80 -12.34 14.11
N ALA A 199 -16.16 -12.78 13.02
CA ALA A 199 -14.73 -12.56 12.81
C ALA A 199 -14.35 -11.05 12.66
N ASP A 200 -15.29 -10.18 12.32
CA ASP A 200 -15.03 -8.76 12.19
C ASP A 200 -14.97 -8.08 13.56
N VAL A 201 -15.66 -8.63 14.57
CA VAL A 201 -15.56 -8.23 15.99
C VAL A 201 -14.12 -8.32 16.46
N PHE A 202 -13.46 -9.46 16.24
CA PHE A 202 -12.07 -9.67 16.66
C PHE A 202 -11.10 -8.71 15.99
N LYS A 203 -11.32 -8.38 14.71
CA LYS A 203 -10.50 -7.40 14.00
C LYS A 203 -10.68 -5.98 14.54
N LEU A 204 -11.92 -5.63 14.91
CA LEU A 204 -12.23 -4.32 15.47
C LEU A 204 -11.58 -4.17 16.84
N ILE A 205 -11.68 -5.20 17.71
CA ILE A 205 -11.04 -5.22 19.03
C ILE A 205 -9.52 -5.15 18.91
N ASP A 206 -8.91 -5.96 18.03
CA ASP A 206 -7.46 -5.93 17.79
C ASP A 206 -6.98 -4.54 17.35
N ASN A 207 -7.70 -3.90 16.44
CA ASN A 207 -7.42 -2.54 16.02
C ASN A 207 -7.58 -1.52 17.17
N PHE A 208 -8.65 -1.66 17.95
CA PHE A 208 -8.92 -0.80 19.11
C PHE A 208 -7.82 -0.91 20.16
N ILE A 209 -7.46 -2.12 20.58
CA ILE A 209 -6.42 -2.37 21.57
C ILE A 209 -5.07 -1.79 21.10
N LYS A 210 -4.68 -2.04 19.85
CA LYS A 210 -3.42 -1.54 19.31
C LYS A 210 -3.35 0.00 19.26
N ASN A 211 -4.42 0.64 18.87
CA ASN A 211 -4.45 2.09 18.75
C ASN A 211 -4.63 2.83 20.08
N THR A 212 -5.06 2.14 21.13
CA THR A 212 -5.18 2.67 22.49
C THR A 212 -4.02 2.29 23.40
N THR A 213 -3.13 1.42 22.96
CA THR A 213 -1.90 1.06 23.70
C THR A 213 -0.82 2.10 23.46
N PRO A 214 -0.22 2.73 24.49
CA PRO A 214 0.81 3.75 24.32
C PRO A 214 2.02 3.24 23.53
N LYS A 215 2.49 4.03 22.57
CA LYS A 215 3.70 3.70 21.78
C LYS A 215 4.91 3.58 22.71
N GLY A 216 5.59 2.42 22.69
CA GLY A 216 6.75 2.17 23.54
C GLY A 216 6.41 1.54 24.90
N ALA A 217 5.15 1.25 25.19
CA ALA A 217 4.81 0.37 26.30
C ALA A 217 5.57 -0.95 26.15
N LYS A 218 6.26 -1.38 27.22
CA LYS A 218 6.87 -2.72 27.22
C LYS A 218 5.75 -3.74 26.96
N ALA A 219 6.03 -4.70 26.08
CA ALA A 219 5.10 -5.79 25.84
C ALA A 219 4.73 -6.40 27.20
N ASN A 220 3.50 -6.17 27.63
CA ASN A 220 2.92 -6.85 28.76
C ASN A 220 2.85 -8.34 28.43
N ASP A 221 2.74 -9.18 29.45
CA ASP A 221 2.43 -10.59 29.24
C ASP A 221 1.23 -10.71 28.28
N PRO A 222 1.34 -11.45 27.18
CA PRO A 222 0.25 -11.64 26.20
C PRO A 222 -1.05 -12.15 26.83
N PHE A 223 -1.00 -12.67 28.03
CA PHE A 223 -2.15 -13.11 28.79
C PHE A 223 -3.16 -11.98 29.02
N TRP A 224 -2.70 -10.78 29.43
CA TRP A 224 -3.58 -9.65 29.73
C TRP A 224 -4.37 -9.19 28.51
N GLU A 225 -3.67 -8.98 27.40
CA GLU A 225 -4.27 -8.55 26.14
C GLU A 225 -5.28 -9.58 25.59
N LYS A 226 -4.93 -10.87 25.66
CA LYS A 226 -5.83 -11.93 25.20
C LYS A 226 -7.06 -12.08 26.08
N SER A 227 -6.92 -11.89 27.38
CA SER A 227 -8.05 -11.98 28.31
C SER A 227 -8.98 -10.78 28.19
N GLU A 228 -8.45 -9.57 27.98
CA GLU A 228 -9.21 -8.36 27.64
C GLU A 228 -9.94 -8.55 26.30
N THR A 229 -9.24 -9.05 25.27
CA THR A 229 -9.86 -9.38 23.96
C THR A 229 -11.03 -10.36 24.11
N ALA A 230 -10.91 -11.37 24.97
CA ALA A 230 -11.98 -12.33 25.20
C ALA A 230 -13.20 -11.69 25.88
N LEU A 231 -12.97 -10.80 26.85
CA LEU A 231 -14.05 -10.05 27.51
C LEU A 231 -14.75 -9.12 26.47
N ASP A 232 -14.00 -8.29 25.78
CA ASP A 232 -14.56 -7.36 24.79
C ASP A 232 -15.32 -8.11 23.70
N ALA A 233 -14.79 -9.25 23.22
CA ALA A 233 -15.46 -10.08 22.24
C ALA A 233 -16.77 -10.70 22.80
N ALA A 234 -16.77 -11.14 24.04
CA ALA A 234 -17.98 -11.66 24.67
C ALA A 234 -19.08 -10.60 24.69
N LEU A 235 -18.75 -9.38 25.15
CA LEU A 235 -19.71 -8.28 25.25
C LEU A 235 -20.20 -7.81 23.88
N MET A 236 -19.29 -7.60 22.93
CA MET A 236 -19.66 -7.17 21.57
C MET A 236 -20.52 -8.20 20.85
N LEU A 237 -20.19 -9.49 20.96
CA LEU A 237 -20.96 -10.57 20.35
C LEU A 237 -22.32 -10.76 21.03
N TYR A 238 -22.39 -10.55 22.35
CA TYR A 238 -23.67 -10.52 23.06
C TYR A 238 -24.57 -9.41 22.50
N LEU A 239 -24.07 -8.17 22.46
CA LEU A 239 -24.84 -7.04 21.93
C LEU A 239 -25.25 -7.24 20.46
N LEU A 240 -24.36 -7.79 19.65
CA LEU A 240 -24.60 -8.01 18.22
C LEU A 240 -25.75 -9.00 17.97
N HIS A 241 -25.87 -10.07 18.79
CA HIS A 241 -26.79 -11.16 18.54
C HIS A 241 -28.06 -11.09 19.40
N GLU A 242 -27.97 -10.56 20.61
CA GLU A 242 -29.05 -10.66 21.61
C GLU A 242 -29.67 -9.29 21.96
N ALA A 243 -28.94 -8.19 21.77
CA ALA A 243 -29.42 -6.86 22.15
C ALA A 243 -30.17 -6.14 21.02
N PRO A 244 -31.13 -5.26 21.33
CA PRO A 244 -31.73 -4.35 20.35
C PRO A 244 -30.67 -3.50 19.65
N VAL A 245 -30.95 -3.06 18.41
CA VAL A 245 -30.01 -2.26 17.61
C VAL A 245 -29.62 -0.95 18.30
N GLU A 246 -30.52 -0.38 19.06
CA GLU A 246 -30.29 0.86 19.84
C GLU A 246 -29.20 0.70 20.89
N ASP A 247 -29.03 -0.51 21.44
CA ASP A 247 -28.05 -0.85 22.47
C ASP A 247 -26.73 -1.33 21.87
N GLN A 248 -26.65 -1.55 20.56
CA GLN A 248 -25.44 -2.01 19.87
C GLN A 248 -24.48 -0.83 19.65
N ASN A 249 -23.80 -0.40 20.72
CA ASN A 249 -22.84 0.70 20.70
C ASN A 249 -21.77 0.54 21.79
N MET A 250 -20.73 1.38 21.75
CA MET A 250 -19.59 1.30 22.68
C MET A 250 -19.93 1.77 24.10
N GLU A 251 -20.91 2.65 24.26
CA GLU A 251 -21.40 3.09 25.56
C GLU A 251 -22.00 1.92 26.34
N THR A 252 -22.82 1.10 25.67
CA THR A 252 -23.42 -0.09 26.28
C THR A 252 -22.36 -1.09 26.73
N ILE A 253 -21.27 -1.28 25.95
CA ILE A 253 -20.15 -2.14 26.38
C ILE A 253 -19.53 -1.60 27.67
N LEU A 254 -19.25 -0.30 27.72
CA LEU A 254 -18.69 0.33 28.91
C LEU A 254 -19.63 0.16 30.10
N TYR A 255 -20.94 0.40 29.94
CA TYR A 255 -21.95 0.18 30.97
C TYR A 255 -21.95 -1.26 31.50
N MET A 256 -21.84 -2.23 30.60
CA MET A 256 -21.75 -3.66 30.99
C MET A 256 -20.48 -3.95 31.82
N ILE A 257 -19.33 -3.37 31.42
CA ILE A 257 -18.06 -3.54 32.16
C ILE A 257 -18.13 -2.88 33.54
N GLU A 258 -18.67 -1.68 33.65
CA GLU A 258 -18.80 -0.94 34.90
C GLU A 258 -19.71 -1.70 35.90
N ASN A 259 -20.75 -2.34 35.38
CA ASN A 259 -21.66 -3.16 36.19
C ASN A 259 -21.24 -4.63 36.30
N GLY A 260 -20.14 -5.00 35.64
CA GLY A 260 -19.62 -6.37 35.63
C GLY A 260 -18.98 -6.86 36.93
N GLY A 261 -18.88 -6.01 37.91
CA GLY A 261 -18.32 -6.11 39.25
C GLY A 261 -17.78 -7.46 39.67
N ALA A 262 -16.44 -7.64 39.64
CA ALA A 262 -15.80 -8.81 40.23
C ALA A 262 -15.49 -8.52 41.70
N LYS A 263 -15.93 -9.39 42.64
CA LYS A 263 -15.50 -9.39 44.03
C LYS A 263 -14.45 -10.49 44.25
N GLU A 264 -13.72 -10.40 45.36
CA GLU A 264 -12.73 -11.41 45.72
C GLU A 264 -13.38 -12.69 46.33
N ASP A 265 -14.69 -12.66 46.48
CA ASP A 265 -15.48 -13.76 47.02
C ASP A 265 -15.83 -14.71 45.87
N ASP A 266 -15.41 -15.96 46.00
CA ASP A 266 -15.60 -17.00 44.98
C ASP A 266 -17.10 -17.35 44.77
N ASP A 267 -17.98 -17.04 45.75
CA ASP A 267 -19.43 -17.24 45.64
C ASP A 267 -20.18 -16.04 45.05
N TYR A 268 -19.49 -14.95 44.74
CA TYR A 268 -20.11 -13.74 44.16
C TYR A 268 -20.39 -13.89 42.67
N GLN A 269 -21.65 -13.85 42.31
CA GLN A 269 -22.11 -13.71 40.92
C GLN A 269 -22.34 -12.23 40.57
N SER A 270 -21.67 -11.76 39.55
CA SER A 270 -21.87 -10.41 39.00
C SER A 270 -23.12 -10.37 38.12
N PRO A 271 -23.68 -9.16 37.83
CA PRO A 271 -24.72 -9.03 36.82
C PRO A 271 -24.33 -9.58 35.43
N LEU A 272 -23.05 -9.50 35.07
CA LEU A 272 -22.56 -10.11 33.83
C LEU A 272 -22.60 -11.66 33.92
N ASP A 273 -22.21 -12.24 35.06
CA ASP A 273 -22.29 -13.70 35.23
C ASP A 273 -23.72 -14.19 35.02
N LEU A 274 -24.69 -13.55 35.67
CA LEU A 274 -26.10 -13.89 35.53
C LEU A 274 -26.61 -13.74 34.07
N LEU A 275 -26.15 -12.69 33.37
CA LEU A 275 -26.53 -12.46 31.99
C LEU A 275 -26.01 -13.57 31.05
N PHE A 276 -24.74 -13.96 31.21
CA PHE A 276 -24.15 -15.00 30.38
C PHE A 276 -24.60 -16.41 30.76
N GLU A 277 -24.92 -16.67 32.05
CA GLU A 277 -25.53 -17.92 32.50
C GLU A 277 -26.94 -18.08 31.89
N ALA A 278 -27.76 -17.04 31.91
CA ALA A 278 -29.07 -17.08 31.27
C ALA A 278 -28.98 -17.36 29.76
N LEU A 279 -28.02 -16.74 29.08
CA LEU A 279 -27.78 -17.00 27.65
C LEU A 279 -27.28 -18.45 27.42
N GLU A 280 -26.43 -18.98 28.33
CA GLU A 280 -25.92 -20.35 28.23
C GLU A 280 -27.02 -21.39 28.42
N GLU A 281 -27.98 -21.14 29.33
CA GLU A 281 -29.15 -22.02 29.51
C GLU A 281 -29.99 -22.10 28.22
N GLU A 282 -30.19 -20.98 27.53
CA GLU A 282 -30.95 -20.94 26.27
C GLU A 282 -30.15 -21.44 25.07
N GLN A 283 -28.89 -21.04 24.99
CA GLN A 283 -27.97 -21.27 23.85
C GLN A 283 -26.57 -21.74 24.30
N PRO A 284 -26.39 -23.02 24.71
CA PRO A 284 -25.14 -23.51 25.32
C PRO A 284 -23.88 -23.40 24.45
N ASN A 285 -24.05 -23.24 23.13
CA ASN A 285 -22.96 -23.13 22.18
C ASN A 285 -22.77 -21.70 21.62
N HIS A 286 -23.43 -20.72 22.21
CA HIS A 286 -23.36 -19.33 21.73
C HIS A 286 -21.91 -18.82 21.80
N ILE A 287 -21.48 -18.12 20.73
CA ILE A 287 -20.08 -17.67 20.62
C ILE A 287 -19.69 -16.69 21.73
N ALA A 288 -20.60 -15.80 22.15
CA ALA A 288 -20.37 -14.85 23.22
C ALA A 288 -20.12 -15.57 24.57
N VAL A 289 -20.90 -16.62 24.88
CA VAL A 289 -20.71 -17.48 26.10
C VAL A 289 -19.33 -18.10 26.08
N ARG A 290 -18.89 -18.65 24.95
CA ARG A 290 -17.55 -19.23 24.82
C ARG A 290 -16.44 -18.22 25.08
N GLN A 291 -16.57 -16.99 24.61
CA GLN A 291 -15.60 -15.92 24.87
C GLN A 291 -15.65 -15.50 26.35
N TYR A 292 -16.83 -15.41 26.94
CA TYR A 292 -16.98 -15.11 28.35
C TYR A 292 -16.33 -16.18 29.24
N HIS A 293 -16.49 -17.46 28.93
CA HIS A 293 -15.82 -18.55 29.63
C HIS A 293 -14.29 -18.44 29.57
N ILE A 294 -13.72 -18.02 28.42
CA ILE A 294 -12.27 -17.78 28.30
C ILE A 294 -11.84 -16.67 29.26
N PHE A 295 -12.57 -15.57 29.34
CA PHE A 295 -12.32 -14.50 30.29
C PHE A 295 -12.42 -15.01 31.75
N LYS A 296 -13.44 -15.79 32.08
CA LYS A 296 -13.70 -16.34 33.46
C LYS A 296 -12.67 -17.38 33.90
N GLN A 297 -11.81 -17.89 32.99
CA GLN A 297 -10.67 -18.73 33.40
C GLN A 297 -9.63 -17.95 34.22
N ALA A 298 -9.67 -16.63 34.18
CA ALA A 298 -8.88 -15.78 35.05
C ALA A 298 -9.47 -15.80 36.48
N ALA A 299 -8.63 -16.11 37.47
CA ALA A 299 -9.05 -16.10 38.87
C ALA A 299 -9.53 -14.71 39.35
N GLY A 300 -10.39 -14.65 40.38
CA GLY A 300 -11.10 -13.46 40.82
C GLY A 300 -10.34 -12.13 40.83
N LYS A 301 -9.14 -12.05 41.45
CA LYS A 301 -8.29 -10.81 41.39
C LYS A 301 -7.83 -10.46 39.99
N THR A 302 -7.54 -11.46 39.18
CA THR A 302 -7.10 -11.28 37.81
C THR A 302 -8.25 -10.80 36.92
N ALA A 303 -9.44 -11.40 37.06
CA ALA A 303 -10.64 -10.96 36.35
C ALA A 303 -11.01 -9.51 36.67
N LYS A 304 -10.91 -9.10 37.94
CA LYS A 304 -11.08 -7.69 38.34
C LYS A 304 -10.08 -6.76 37.67
N SER A 305 -8.82 -7.17 37.59
CA SER A 305 -7.78 -6.36 36.94
C SER A 305 -8.03 -6.22 35.44
N ILE A 306 -8.55 -7.26 34.77
CA ILE A 306 -8.92 -7.23 33.36
C ILE A 306 -10.10 -6.27 33.14
N LEU A 307 -11.15 -6.33 33.96
CA LEU A 307 -12.29 -5.40 33.90
C LEU A 307 -11.85 -3.95 34.08
N VAL A 308 -10.95 -3.68 35.04
CA VAL A 308 -10.40 -2.33 35.24
C VAL A 308 -9.58 -1.89 34.02
N SER A 309 -8.78 -2.78 33.44
CA SER A 309 -8.02 -2.47 32.22
C SER A 309 -8.93 -2.09 31.04
N ALA A 310 -9.96 -2.89 30.79
CA ALA A 310 -10.97 -2.63 29.77
C ALA A 310 -11.73 -1.32 30.02
N ALA A 311 -12.18 -1.08 31.27
CA ALA A 311 -12.85 0.17 31.63
C ALA A 311 -11.96 1.40 31.40
N VAL A 312 -10.68 1.35 31.79
CA VAL A 312 -9.72 2.46 31.57
C VAL A 312 -9.51 2.71 30.06
N ARG A 313 -9.42 1.65 29.26
CA ARG A 313 -9.27 1.75 27.81
C ARG A 313 -10.50 2.38 27.15
N LEU A 314 -11.68 2.05 27.63
CA LEU A 314 -12.96 2.59 27.16
C LEU A 314 -13.34 3.92 27.79
N ALA A 315 -12.52 4.47 28.70
CA ALA A 315 -12.85 5.69 29.45
C ALA A 315 -13.23 6.90 28.57
N SER A 316 -12.70 6.99 27.35
CA SER A 316 -13.08 8.05 26.41
C SER A 316 -14.58 8.02 26.05
N PHE A 317 -15.24 6.85 26.13
CA PHE A 317 -16.66 6.71 25.87
C PHE A 317 -17.55 7.15 27.03
N THR A 318 -16.98 7.62 28.16
CA THR A 318 -17.73 8.29 29.21
C THR A 318 -18.06 9.75 28.86
N LEU A 319 -17.37 10.31 27.85
CA LEU A 319 -17.58 11.69 27.45
C LEU A 319 -18.90 11.79 26.65
N PRO A 320 -19.85 12.67 27.07
CA PRO A 320 -21.17 12.74 26.40
C PRO A 320 -21.10 13.03 24.90
N GLU A 321 -20.09 13.77 24.47
CA GLU A 321 -19.86 14.10 23.05
C GLU A 321 -19.42 12.87 22.26
N ILE A 322 -18.60 11.99 22.85
CA ILE A 322 -18.13 10.75 22.22
C ILE A 322 -19.27 9.71 22.19
N GLN A 323 -20.04 9.60 23.28
CA GLN A 323 -21.24 8.77 23.32
C GLN A 323 -22.16 9.13 22.15
N ARG A 324 -22.47 10.46 21.99
CA ARG A 324 -23.34 10.93 20.93
C ARG A 324 -22.83 10.53 19.54
N ILE A 325 -21.56 10.75 19.23
CA ILE A 325 -21.02 10.49 17.88
C ILE A 325 -20.78 9.00 17.59
N THR A 326 -20.88 8.13 18.61
CA THR A 326 -20.71 6.67 18.45
C THR A 326 -21.99 5.86 18.69
N ALA A 327 -23.09 6.52 19.02
CA ALA A 327 -24.39 5.86 19.28
C ALA A 327 -25.13 5.46 17.98
N SER A 328 -24.97 6.23 16.90
CA SER A 328 -25.62 6.00 15.60
C SER A 328 -24.63 6.14 14.44
N ASP A 329 -25.04 5.87 13.21
CA ASP A 329 -24.18 5.95 12.04
C ASP A 329 -24.73 6.86 10.95
N ASP A 330 -23.95 7.86 10.58
CA ASP A 330 -24.18 8.75 9.45
C ASP A 330 -23.17 8.50 8.32
N MET A 331 -22.08 7.76 8.57
CA MET A 331 -20.96 7.63 7.62
C MET A 331 -21.32 6.86 6.38
N GLU A 332 -22.22 5.88 6.46
CA GLU A 332 -22.65 5.03 5.34
C GLU A 332 -21.46 4.50 4.52
N LEU A 333 -20.43 3.92 5.19
CA LEU A 333 -19.19 3.48 4.56
C LEU A 333 -19.40 2.55 3.36
N GLY A 334 -20.46 1.72 3.40
CA GLY A 334 -20.84 0.84 2.30
C GLY A 334 -21.27 1.58 1.02
N LYS A 335 -21.57 2.87 1.09
CA LYS A 335 -21.98 3.69 -0.07
C LYS A 335 -20.82 4.45 -0.72
N LEU A 336 -19.65 4.45 -0.11
CA LEU A 336 -18.50 5.26 -0.52
C LEU A 336 -18.04 4.98 -1.96
N GLY A 337 -18.12 3.75 -2.42
CA GLY A 337 -17.76 3.35 -3.79
C GLY A 337 -18.93 3.25 -4.74
N GLU A 338 -20.16 3.52 -4.30
CA GLU A 338 -21.38 3.43 -5.11
C GLU A 338 -21.87 4.79 -5.61
N ARG A 339 -21.64 5.84 -4.83
CA ARG A 339 -22.03 7.23 -5.14
C ARG A 339 -20.89 8.18 -4.81
N LYS A 340 -20.98 9.42 -5.32
CA LYS A 340 -20.06 10.49 -4.93
C LYS A 340 -20.27 10.83 -3.45
N GLN A 341 -19.32 10.48 -2.63
CA GLN A 341 -19.31 10.74 -1.18
C GLN A 341 -17.93 11.19 -0.73
N ALA A 342 -17.88 12.13 0.21
CA ALA A 342 -16.63 12.58 0.80
C ALA A 342 -16.74 12.54 2.33
N ILE A 343 -15.79 11.88 2.97
CA ILE A 343 -15.65 11.80 4.42
C ILE A 343 -14.40 12.57 4.83
N PHE A 344 -14.55 13.55 5.69
CA PHE A 344 -13.45 14.31 6.27
C PHE A 344 -13.27 13.94 7.74
N CYS A 345 -12.16 13.32 8.08
CA CYS A 345 -11.76 13.04 9.44
C CYS A 345 -10.88 14.18 9.95
N ILE A 346 -11.46 15.04 10.79
CA ILE A 346 -10.75 16.18 11.40
C ILE A 346 -10.14 15.69 12.70
N ILE A 347 -8.81 15.67 12.77
CA ILE A 347 -8.04 15.16 13.89
C ILE A 347 -7.12 16.27 14.45
N PRO A 348 -6.87 16.31 15.77
CA PRO A 348 -5.91 17.24 16.32
C PRO A 348 -4.48 16.92 15.83
N ASP A 349 -3.72 17.96 15.51
CA ASP A 349 -2.30 17.86 15.15
C ASP A 349 -1.36 17.89 16.35
N SER A 350 -1.92 18.07 17.53
CA SER A 350 -1.22 18.17 18.81
C SER A 350 -1.00 16.80 19.47
N ASN A 351 -0.24 16.79 20.58
CA ASN A 351 -0.01 15.59 21.40
C ASN A 351 -1.29 15.01 22.03
N ASP A 352 -2.43 15.69 21.90
CA ASP A 352 -3.73 15.20 22.34
C ASP A 352 -4.38 14.32 21.26
N ALA A 353 -3.73 13.21 21.00
CA ALA A 353 -4.20 12.22 20.04
C ALA A 353 -5.05 11.10 20.71
N SER A 354 -5.58 11.36 21.91
CA SER A 354 -6.31 10.38 22.73
C SER A 354 -7.52 9.76 22.02
N LEU A 355 -8.15 10.50 21.10
CA LEU A 355 -9.31 10.05 20.32
C LEU A 355 -8.98 9.53 18.93
N ASN A 356 -7.71 9.57 18.49
CA ASN A 356 -7.32 9.15 17.13
C ASN A 356 -7.59 7.67 16.86
N PHE A 357 -7.76 6.83 17.89
CA PHE A 357 -8.15 5.44 17.72
C PHE A 357 -9.52 5.30 17.02
N LEU A 358 -10.45 6.24 17.24
CA LEU A 358 -11.76 6.25 16.56
C LEU A 358 -11.60 6.36 15.03
N VAL A 359 -10.69 7.20 14.57
CA VAL A 359 -10.36 7.31 13.13
C VAL A 359 -9.69 6.02 12.65
N GLY A 360 -8.86 5.38 13.47
CA GLY A 360 -8.26 4.08 13.17
C GLY A 360 -9.31 2.99 12.98
N MET A 361 -10.34 2.96 13.83
CA MET A 361 -11.48 2.05 13.70
C MET A 361 -12.28 2.35 12.43
N LEU A 362 -12.61 3.62 12.17
CA LEU A 362 -13.31 4.05 10.97
C LEU A 362 -12.56 3.64 9.70
N TYR A 363 -11.25 3.88 9.62
CA TYR A 363 -10.46 3.48 8.45
C TYR A 363 -10.42 1.97 8.27
N THR A 364 -10.25 1.22 9.37
CA THR A 364 -10.26 -0.26 9.32
C THR A 364 -11.56 -0.76 8.70
N GLN A 365 -12.69 -0.24 9.16
CA GLN A 365 -14.00 -0.62 8.64
C GLN A 365 -14.27 -0.07 7.25
N ALA A 366 -13.83 1.15 6.94
CA ALA A 366 -13.93 1.70 5.58
C ALA A 366 -13.20 0.80 4.56
N PHE A 367 -11.98 0.32 4.88
CA PHE A 367 -11.29 -0.62 4.00
C PHE A 367 -12.03 -1.96 3.90
N GLN A 368 -12.58 -2.48 4.99
CA GLN A 368 -13.36 -3.72 4.96
C GLN A 368 -14.58 -3.58 4.06
N GLU A 369 -15.33 -2.47 4.20
CA GLU A 369 -16.49 -2.18 3.38
C GLU A 369 -16.13 -1.99 1.90
N LEU A 370 -15.12 -1.19 1.59
CA LEU A 370 -14.68 -0.97 0.20
C LEU A 370 -14.26 -2.28 -0.49
N TYR A 371 -13.54 -3.15 0.23
CA TYR A 371 -13.16 -4.46 -0.30
C TYR A 371 -14.35 -5.39 -0.46
N TYR A 372 -15.26 -5.39 0.51
CA TYR A 372 -16.49 -6.16 0.41
C TYR A 372 -17.36 -5.72 -0.78
N GLN A 373 -17.57 -4.41 -0.93
CA GLN A 373 -18.32 -3.85 -2.05
C GLN A 373 -17.67 -4.19 -3.39
N ALA A 374 -16.36 -3.98 -3.51
CA ALA A 374 -15.63 -4.30 -4.74
C ALA A 374 -15.72 -5.79 -5.09
N ASP A 375 -15.42 -6.69 -4.14
CA ASP A 375 -15.23 -8.11 -4.42
C ASP A 375 -16.55 -8.90 -4.45
N LYS A 376 -17.53 -8.53 -3.61
CA LYS A 376 -18.78 -9.31 -3.44
C LYS A 376 -19.98 -8.69 -4.13
N VAL A 377 -20.03 -7.36 -4.24
CA VAL A 377 -21.18 -6.67 -4.82
C VAL A 377 -20.90 -6.29 -6.28
N HIS A 378 -19.73 -5.75 -6.58
CA HIS A 378 -19.39 -5.18 -7.89
C HIS A 378 -18.39 -6.00 -8.72
N GLN A 379 -18.23 -7.29 -8.44
CA GLN A 379 -17.46 -8.23 -9.28
C GLN A 379 -15.98 -7.83 -9.51
N GLY A 380 -15.37 -7.14 -8.56
CA GLY A 380 -13.93 -6.88 -8.52
C GLY A 380 -13.52 -5.42 -8.55
N ALA A 381 -14.40 -4.47 -8.88
CA ALA A 381 -14.06 -3.04 -8.88
C ALA A 381 -15.26 -2.16 -8.51
N LEU A 382 -15.02 -1.13 -7.72
CA LEU A 382 -16.04 -0.15 -7.36
C LEU A 382 -16.47 0.68 -8.56
N PRO A 383 -17.79 0.98 -8.70
CA PRO A 383 -18.30 1.79 -9.80
C PRO A 383 -17.83 3.25 -9.73
N VAL A 384 -17.69 3.81 -8.54
CA VAL A 384 -17.12 5.12 -8.31
C VAL A 384 -15.71 4.95 -7.72
N PRO A 385 -14.68 5.56 -8.32
CA PRO A 385 -13.32 5.54 -7.75
C PRO A 385 -13.31 6.10 -6.33
N VAL A 386 -12.52 5.53 -5.44
CA VAL A 386 -12.32 6.03 -4.08
C VAL A 386 -10.88 6.45 -3.90
N ARG A 387 -10.65 7.70 -3.47
CA ARG A 387 -9.33 8.26 -3.21
C ARG A 387 -9.14 8.53 -1.72
N LEU A 388 -8.03 8.05 -1.20
CA LEU A 388 -7.64 8.25 0.19
C LEU A 388 -6.61 9.39 0.25
N MET A 389 -6.95 10.46 0.98
CA MET A 389 -6.13 11.66 1.10
C MET A 389 -5.68 11.82 2.55
N PHE A 390 -4.55 11.22 2.90
CA PHE A 390 -4.00 11.27 4.24
C PHE A 390 -3.00 12.43 4.37
N ASP A 391 -3.47 13.57 4.84
CA ASP A 391 -2.58 14.66 5.25
C ASP A 391 -2.04 14.35 6.66
N GLU A 392 -0.80 14.73 6.95
CA GLU A 392 -0.08 14.37 8.19
C GLU A 392 -0.09 12.84 8.46
N PHE A 393 0.33 12.07 7.46
CA PHE A 393 0.29 10.60 7.44
C PHE A 393 0.87 9.93 8.70
N ALA A 394 1.82 10.57 9.39
CA ALA A 394 2.41 10.07 10.62
C ALA A 394 1.41 9.95 11.79
N ASN A 395 0.32 10.74 11.75
CA ASN A 395 -0.71 10.78 12.80
C ASN A 395 -1.91 9.88 12.48
N VAL A 396 -1.91 9.23 11.32
CA VAL A 396 -3.03 8.38 10.88
C VAL A 396 -2.88 6.97 11.44
N ALA A 397 -3.89 6.51 12.18
CA ALA A 397 -3.99 5.13 12.62
C ALA A 397 -4.55 4.28 11.46
N LEU A 398 -3.68 3.53 10.81
CA LEU A 398 -4.06 2.67 9.67
C LEU A 398 -4.34 1.23 10.12
N PRO A 399 -5.17 0.48 9.37
CA PRO A 399 -5.45 -0.91 9.68
C PRO A 399 -4.20 -1.78 9.57
N ASP A 400 -4.18 -2.87 10.32
CA ASP A 400 -3.14 -3.88 10.21
C ASP A 400 -3.04 -4.43 8.80
N GLY A 401 -1.81 -4.61 8.35
CA GLY A 401 -1.56 -5.10 7.00
C GLY A 401 -1.84 -4.09 5.89
N TYR A 402 -1.93 -2.79 6.19
CA TYR A 402 -2.15 -1.73 5.20
C TYR A 402 -1.23 -1.83 3.98
N ALA A 403 0.05 -2.20 4.17
CA ALA A 403 0.97 -2.44 3.07
C ALA A 403 0.49 -3.54 2.09
N ARG A 404 -0.20 -4.57 2.59
CA ARG A 404 -0.81 -5.62 1.75
C ARG A 404 -2.04 -5.10 1.03
N LEU A 405 -2.85 -4.27 1.70
CA LEU A 405 -4.01 -3.63 1.08
C LEU A 405 -3.57 -2.76 -0.10
N GLN A 406 -2.53 -1.95 0.04
CA GLN A 406 -1.99 -1.11 -1.04
C GLN A 406 -1.68 -1.89 -2.31
N ALA A 407 -1.18 -3.12 -2.21
CA ALA A 407 -0.86 -3.95 -3.35
C ALA A 407 -2.10 -4.35 -4.18
N THR A 408 -3.28 -4.36 -3.59
CA THR A 408 -4.52 -4.86 -4.19
C THR A 408 -5.60 -3.79 -4.38
N MET A 409 -5.40 -2.56 -3.89
CA MET A 409 -6.32 -1.43 -4.02
C MET A 409 -6.61 -1.07 -5.48
N ARG A 410 -5.56 -1.04 -6.30
CA ARG A 410 -5.65 -0.63 -7.70
C ARG A 410 -6.71 -1.39 -8.49
N SER A 411 -6.75 -2.73 -8.36
CA SER A 411 -7.73 -3.57 -9.09
C SER A 411 -9.17 -3.27 -8.68
N ARG A 412 -9.39 -2.69 -7.50
CA ARG A 412 -10.68 -2.38 -6.91
C ARG A 412 -11.13 -0.94 -7.12
N ASN A 413 -10.38 -0.17 -7.90
CA ASN A 413 -10.63 1.25 -8.13
C ASN A 413 -10.47 2.11 -6.85
N ILE A 414 -9.53 1.73 -5.97
CA ILE A 414 -9.14 2.43 -4.75
C ILE A 414 -7.72 3.00 -4.94
N MET A 415 -7.49 4.28 -4.58
CA MET A 415 -6.26 5.03 -4.85
C MET A 415 -5.75 5.76 -3.61
#